data_8eb1ce64074760d91ca02851965c0004
#
_entry.id   8eb1ce64074760d91ca02851965c0004
#
_cell.length_a   1.000
_cell.length_b   1.000
_cell.length_c   1.000
_cell.angle_alpha   90.00
_cell.angle_beta   90.00
_cell.angle_gamma   90.00
#
_symmetry.space_group_name_H-M   'P 1'
#
loop_
_entity.id
_entity.type
_entity.pdbx_description
1 polymer ?
#
loop_
_entity_poly.entity_id
_entity_poly.type
_entity_poly.pdbx_seq_one_letter_code
_entity_poly.pdbx_strand_id
1 'polypeptide(L)'
;IVALELRFKGGGSLDAPGKRGATNLMVGLLEEGTGEMDARAFARATEELAASFGYDTYDDTVSVSAKFLTDTTEDAMALLRGAIVEPSFNQVAIDRVKAQVLSGIASDETDPNKIAGRTFDKLAFGDHPYGSSLNGTRESVSALTRDDIVAAHQAVFARDRVFISAVGDISAEELATLLDTLLGDLPETGAPLPD
;
A
#
# COMPACT_ATOMS: atom_id res chain seq x y z
N ILE A 1 12.70 -21.25 1.58
CA ILE A 1 12.20 -19.90 1.85
C ILE A 1 12.33 -19.07 0.59
N VAL A 2 11.29 -18.34 0.27
CA VAL A 2 11.26 -17.37 -0.83
C VAL A 2 10.97 -15.98 -0.25
N ALA A 3 11.66 -14.97 -0.75
CA ALA A 3 11.36 -13.57 -0.50
C ALA A 3 11.06 -12.87 -1.83
N LEU A 4 9.99 -12.05 -1.83
CA LEU A 4 9.48 -11.34 -2.97
C LEU A 4 9.35 -9.86 -2.64
N GLU A 5 9.73 -9.00 -3.57
CA GLU A 5 9.54 -7.56 -3.51
C GLU A 5 8.87 -7.10 -4.80
N LEU A 6 7.72 -6.43 -4.66
CA LEU A 6 7.02 -5.78 -5.75
C LEU A 6 7.03 -4.28 -5.52
N ARG A 7 7.50 -3.51 -6.50
CA ARG A 7 7.50 -2.04 -6.46
C ARG A 7 6.64 -1.50 -7.58
N PHE A 8 5.54 -0.89 -7.21
CA PHE A 8 4.65 -0.20 -8.13
C PHE A 8 5.07 1.26 -8.24
N LYS A 9 5.32 1.75 -9.46
CA LYS A 9 5.54 3.18 -9.71
C LYS A 9 4.27 3.97 -9.43
N GLY A 10 4.44 5.17 -8.92
CA GLY A 10 3.39 6.01 -8.39
C GLY A 10 3.27 5.74 -6.88
N GLY A 11 2.78 6.58 -6.15
CA GLY A 11 2.69 6.51 -4.69
C GLY A 11 1.84 7.68 -4.24
N GLY A 12 2.24 8.35 -3.17
CA GLY A 12 1.52 9.53 -2.73
C GLY A 12 1.47 10.65 -3.75
N SER A 13 2.38 10.69 -4.74
CA SER A 13 2.31 11.65 -5.85
C SER A 13 1.10 11.48 -6.78
N LEU A 14 0.44 10.31 -6.72
CA LEU A 14 -0.81 10.06 -7.44
C LEU A 14 -2.06 10.52 -6.68
N ASP A 15 -1.94 10.97 -5.44
CA ASP A 15 -3.08 11.47 -4.68
C ASP A 15 -3.73 12.66 -5.40
N ALA A 16 -5.02 12.57 -5.63
CA ALA A 16 -5.78 13.64 -6.29
C ALA A 16 -5.72 14.96 -5.49
N PRO A 17 -5.86 16.12 -6.12
CA PRO A 17 -5.91 17.40 -5.43
C PRO A 17 -6.92 17.40 -4.27
N GLY A 18 -6.46 17.80 -3.08
CA GLY A 18 -7.26 17.79 -1.85
C GLY A 18 -7.43 16.41 -1.20
N LYS A 19 -6.84 15.34 -1.75
CA LYS A 19 -6.92 13.96 -1.26
C LYS A 19 -5.58 13.42 -0.75
N ARG A 20 -4.62 14.31 -0.48
CA ARG A 20 -3.29 13.91 0.02
C ARG A 20 -3.43 13.02 1.25
N GLY A 21 -2.73 11.88 1.24
CA GLY A 21 -2.81 10.82 2.23
C GLY A 21 -3.72 9.64 1.83
N ALA A 22 -4.39 9.71 0.67
CA ALA A 22 -5.26 8.62 0.21
C ALA A 22 -4.48 7.35 -0.06
N THR A 23 -3.35 7.42 -0.76
CA THR A 23 -2.47 6.27 -1.04
C THR A 23 -1.88 5.70 0.25
N ASN A 24 -1.45 6.55 1.18
CA ASN A 24 -0.94 6.08 2.48
C ASN A 24 -2.02 5.36 3.29
N LEU A 25 -3.23 5.91 3.35
CA LEU A 25 -4.35 5.29 4.04
C LEU A 25 -4.76 3.97 3.37
N MET A 26 -4.78 3.92 2.03
CA MET A 26 -5.09 2.74 1.24
C MET A 26 -4.09 1.61 1.54
N VAL A 27 -2.79 1.90 1.55
CA VAL A 27 -1.74 0.90 1.86
C VAL A 27 -1.89 0.37 3.28
N GLY A 28 -2.20 1.22 4.25
CA GLY A 28 -2.47 0.81 5.64
C GLY A 28 -3.74 -0.03 5.81
N LEU A 29 -4.55 -0.19 4.76
CA LEU A 29 -5.77 -0.99 4.77
C LEU A 29 -5.62 -2.37 4.09
N LEU A 30 -4.48 -2.66 3.44
CA LEU A 30 -4.29 -3.92 2.70
C LEU A 30 -4.29 -5.16 3.61
N GLU A 31 -3.86 -5.01 4.88
CA GLU A 31 -3.89 -6.08 5.88
C GLU A 31 -5.20 -6.12 6.71
N GLU A 32 -6.13 -5.23 6.41
CA GLU A 32 -7.36 -5.08 7.19
C GLU A 32 -8.47 -6.05 6.76
N GLY A 33 -8.14 -6.93 5.81
CA GLY A 33 -8.99 -8.01 5.35
C GLY A 33 -9.16 -8.07 3.84
N THR A 34 -9.53 -9.25 3.38
CA THR A 34 -9.79 -9.56 1.97
C THR A 34 -10.93 -10.54 1.86
N GLY A 35 -11.78 -10.37 0.85
CA GLY A 35 -12.99 -11.18 0.73
C GLY A 35 -13.83 -11.10 2.00
N GLU A 36 -14.08 -12.24 2.64
CA GLU A 36 -14.82 -12.33 3.92
C GLU A 36 -13.91 -12.30 5.17
N MET A 37 -12.58 -12.30 4.99
CA MET A 37 -11.64 -12.20 6.10
C MET A 37 -11.60 -10.78 6.64
N ASP A 38 -11.71 -10.64 7.96
CA ASP A 38 -11.36 -9.41 8.67
C ASP A 38 -9.85 -9.36 8.98
N ALA A 39 -9.38 -8.24 9.54
CA ALA A 39 -7.98 -8.03 9.90
C ALA A 39 -7.42 -9.13 10.82
N ARG A 40 -8.25 -9.64 11.76
CA ARG A 40 -7.83 -10.68 12.70
C ARG A 40 -7.69 -12.03 12.02
N ALA A 41 -8.60 -12.37 11.12
CA ALA A 41 -8.53 -13.60 10.33
C ALA A 41 -7.35 -13.57 9.36
N PHE A 42 -7.09 -12.42 8.72
CA PHE A 42 -5.94 -12.21 7.86
C PHE A 42 -4.61 -12.39 8.62
N ALA A 43 -4.45 -11.72 9.77
CA ALA A 43 -3.25 -11.84 10.60
C ALA A 43 -3.02 -13.29 11.06
N ARG A 44 -4.07 -13.99 11.49
CA ARG A 44 -3.97 -15.39 11.88
C ARG A 44 -3.55 -16.29 10.71
N ALA A 45 -4.14 -16.12 9.54
CA ALA A 45 -3.75 -16.88 8.36
C ALA A 45 -2.28 -16.66 7.98
N THR A 46 -1.81 -15.41 8.06
CA THR A 46 -0.40 -15.05 7.83
C THR A 46 0.53 -15.78 8.83
N GLU A 47 0.16 -15.80 10.13
CA GLU A 47 0.93 -16.49 11.17
C GLU A 47 0.95 -18.02 10.97
N GLU A 48 -0.19 -18.62 10.66
CA GLU A 48 -0.33 -20.07 10.42
C GLU A 48 0.51 -20.54 9.24
N LEU A 49 0.69 -19.70 8.22
CA LEU A 49 1.54 -19.94 7.06
C LEU A 49 3.03 -19.65 7.31
N ALA A 50 3.39 -19.16 8.50
CA ALA A 50 4.72 -18.62 8.80
C ALA A 50 5.19 -17.62 7.72
N ALA A 51 4.25 -16.86 7.16
CA ALA A 51 4.50 -15.82 6.18
C ALA A 51 4.69 -14.47 6.86
N SER A 52 5.28 -13.54 6.13
CA SER A 52 5.40 -12.14 6.55
C SER A 52 5.16 -11.26 5.32
N PHE A 53 4.25 -10.34 5.43
CA PHE A 53 3.98 -9.34 4.40
C PHE A 53 4.30 -7.95 4.94
N GLY A 54 4.71 -7.06 4.06
CA GLY A 54 4.96 -5.66 4.38
C GLY A 54 4.48 -4.77 3.25
N TYR A 55 3.94 -3.62 3.60
CA TYR A 55 3.37 -2.67 2.65
C TYR A 55 3.83 -1.27 3.03
N ASP A 56 4.53 -0.60 2.12
CA ASP A 56 5.08 0.73 2.36
C ASP A 56 4.69 1.70 1.26
N THR A 57 4.41 2.94 1.64
CA THR A 57 4.11 4.03 0.72
C THR A 57 5.25 5.05 0.74
N TYR A 58 5.68 5.45 -0.46
CA TYR A 58 6.60 6.56 -0.71
C TYR A 58 5.92 7.56 -1.66
N ASP A 59 6.58 8.67 -1.94
CA ASP A 59 6.02 9.64 -2.88
C ASP A 59 5.81 9.05 -4.28
N ASP A 60 6.79 8.29 -4.81
CA ASP A 60 6.78 7.78 -6.18
C ASP A 60 6.61 6.28 -6.29
N THR A 61 6.47 5.57 -5.18
CA THR A 61 6.32 4.12 -5.20
C THR A 61 5.46 3.61 -4.06
N VAL A 62 4.79 2.48 -4.30
CA VAL A 62 4.28 1.59 -3.27
C VAL A 62 5.08 0.29 -3.34
N SER A 63 5.63 -0.13 -2.21
CA SER A 63 6.33 -1.40 -2.05
C SER A 63 5.44 -2.43 -1.38
N VAL A 64 5.47 -3.65 -1.90
CA VAL A 64 4.89 -4.83 -1.26
C VAL A 64 5.99 -5.87 -1.12
N SER A 65 6.29 -6.25 0.10
CA SER A 65 7.25 -7.31 0.40
C SER A 65 6.54 -8.55 0.92
N ALA A 66 7.05 -9.73 0.56
CA ALA A 66 6.55 -10.99 1.08
C ALA A 66 7.71 -11.93 1.36
N LYS A 67 7.59 -12.69 2.45
CA LYS A 67 8.51 -13.77 2.80
C LYS A 67 7.70 -14.96 3.28
N PHE A 68 7.95 -16.14 2.73
CA PHE A 68 7.18 -17.35 3.03
C PHE A 68 8.03 -18.60 2.87
N LEU A 69 7.53 -19.71 3.41
CA LEU A 69 8.15 -21.01 3.26
C LEU A 69 7.79 -21.62 1.90
N THR A 70 8.69 -22.41 1.33
CA THR A 70 8.48 -23.11 0.06
C THR A 70 7.26 -24.05 0.13
N ASP A 71 7.06 -24.68 1.28
CA ASP A 71 5.94 -25.63 1.48
C ASP A 71 4.56 -24.97 1.58
N THR A 72 4.51 -23.66 1.84
CA THR A 72 3.25 -22.88 1.96
C THR A 72 3.12 -21.81 0.88
N THR A 73 3.88 -21.93 -0.21
CA THR A 73 3.96 -20.91 -1.28
C THR A 73 2.58 -20.58 -1.86
N GLU A 74 1.78 -21.59 -2.24
CA GLU A 74 0.47 -21.38 -2.88
C GLU A 74 -0.49 -20.64 -1.97
N ASP A 75 -0.60 -21.05 -0.70
CA ASP A 75 -1.51 -20.45 0.28
C ASP A 75 -1.06 -19.03 0.65
N ALA A 76 0.25 -18.82 0.85
CA ALA A 76 0.80 -17.50 1.14
C ALA A 76 0.57 -16.51 -0.02
N MET A 77 0.71 -16.99 -1.25
CA MET A 77 0.46 -16.17 -2.43
C MET A 77 -1.02 -15.90 -2.67
N ALA A 78 -1.90 -16.85 -2.36
CA ALA A 78 -3.35 -16.61 -2.40
C ALA A 78 -3.77 -15.54 -1.39
N LEU A 79 -3.20 -15.58 -0.18
CA LEU A 79 -3.44 -14.57 0.85
C LEU A 79 -2.91 -13.19 0.43
N LEU A 80 -1.69 -13.12 -0.10
CA LEU A 80 -1.09 -11.89 -0.63
C LEU A 80 -1.91 -11.33 -1.80
N ARG A 81 -2.34 -12.20 -2.73
CA ARG A 81 -3.22 -11.82 -3.84
C ARG A 81 -4.51 -11.18 -3.32
N GLY A 82 -5.14 -11.78 -2.33
CA GLY A 82 -6.33 -11.22 -1.71
C GLY A 82 -6.10 -9.79 -1.20
N ALA A 83 -4.97 -9.54 -0.52
CA ALA A 83 -4.63 -8.21 -0.03
C ALA A 83 -4.40 -7.18 -1.14
N ILE A 84 -3.75 -7.59 -2.25
CA ILE A 84 -3.37 -6.67 -3.34
C ILE A 84 -4.50 -6.48 -4.36
N VAL A 85 -5.26 -7.54 -4.69
CA VAL A 85 -6.23 -7.53 -5.79
C VAL A 85 -7.65 -7.28 -5.28
N GLU A 86 -7.99 -7.82 -4.12
CA GLU A 86 -9.35 -7.82 -3.58
C GLU A 86 -9.42 -7.34 -2.12
N PRO A 87 -8.76 -6.21 -1.76
CA PRO A 87 -8.85 -5.69 -0.40
C PRO A 87 -10.30 -5.31 -0.09
N SER A 88 -10.76 -5.65 1.11
CA SER A 88 -12.17 -5.45 1.48
C SER A 88 -12.56 -3.98 1.62
N PHE A 89 -11.62 -3.12 2.02
CA PHE A 89 -11.83 -1.71 2.36
C PHE A 89 -13.12 -1.51 3.18
N ASN A 90 -13.24 -2.33 4.23
CA ASN A 90 -14.37 -2.30 5.13
C ASN A 90 -14.45 -0.97 5.87
N GLN A 91 -15.65 -0.38 6.01
CA GLN A 91 -15.83 0.94 6.61
C GLN A 91 -15.30 1.01 8.05
N VAL A 92 -15.48 -0.05 8.85
CA VAL A 92 -14.98 -0.11 10.23
C VAL A 92 -13.43 -0.06 10.26
N ALA A 93 -12.78 -0.77 9.35
CA ALA A 93 -11.33 -0.73 9.20
C ALA A 93 -10.86 0.66 8.73
N ILE A 94 -11.54 1.25 7.74
CA ILE A 94 -11.27 2.60 7.26
C ILE A 94 -11.34 3.61 8.40
N ASP A 95 -12.41 3.59 9.18
CA ASP A 95 -12.59 4.55 10.29
C ASP A 95 -11.50 4.38 11.36
N ARG A 96 -11.10 3.15 11.66
CA ARG A 96 -10.05 2.85 12.62
C ARG A 96 -8.67 3.30 12.14
N VAL A 97 -8.26 2.91 10.92
CA VAL A 97 -6.94 3.28 10.38
C VAL A 97 -6.86 4.79 10.14
N LYS A 98 -7.95 5.41 9.67
CA LYS A 98 -8.06 6.86 9.54
C LYS A 98 -7.88 7.58 10.89
N ALA A 99 -8.46 7.07 11.97
CA ALA A 99 -8.26 7.62 13.31
C ALA A 99 -6.80 7.49 13.77
N GLN A 100 -6.12 6.39 13.45
CA GLN A 100 -4.69 6.20 13.73
C GLN A 100 -3.82 7.21 12.96
N VAL A 101 -4.07 7.39 11.66
CA VAL A 101 -3.36 8.38 10.83
C VAL A 101 -3.58 9.80 11.38
N LEU A 102 -4.81 10.17 11.72
CA LEU A 102 -5.13 11.48 12.31
C LEU A 102 -4.44 11.70 13.66
N SER A 103 -4.33 10.65 14.47
CA SER A 103 -3.57 10.71 15.74
C SER A 103 -2.07 10.91 15.50
N GLY A 104 -1.50 10.24 14.49
CA GLY A 104 -0.12 10.45 14.05
C GLY A 104 0.12 11.89 13.57
N ILE A 105 -0.78 12.43 12.74
CA ILE A 105 -0.70 13.82 12.27
C ILE A 105 -0.74 14.78 13.45
N ALA A 106 -1.62 14.56 14.45
CA ALA A 106 -1.70 15.39 15.65
C ALA A 106 -0.39 15.37 16.47
N SER A 107 0.27 14.22 16.56
CA SER A 107 1.59 14.10 17.18
C SER A 107 2.67 14.87 16.40
N ASP A 108 2.68 14.70 15.08
CA ASP A 108 3.65 15.35 14.19
C ASP A 108 3.52 16.89 14.20
N GLU A 109 2.32 17.42 14.44
CA GLU A 109 2.06 18.86 14.53
C GLU A 109 2.72 19.52 15.76
N THR A 110 3.10 18.73 16.75
CA THR A 110 3.75 19.19 17.98
C THR A 110 5.22 18.80 18.07
N ASP A 111 5.72 17.98 17.14
CA ASP A 111 7.14 17.57 17.08
C ASP A 111 7.97 18.62 16.32
N PRO A 112 8.98 19.25 16.98
CA PRO A 112 9.82 20.28 16.33
C PRO A 112 10.54 19.78 15.08
N ASN A 113 11.00 18.51 15.05
CA ASN A 113 11.71 17.94 13.91
C ASN A 113 10.77 17.74 12.72
N LYS A 114 9.54 17.27 12.98
CA LYS A 114 8.51 17.10 11.95
C LYS A 114 8.05 18.45 11.40
N ILE A 115 7.90 19.46 12.26
CA ILE A 115 7.57 20.82 11.87
C ILE A 115 8.67 21.39 10.96
N ALA A 116 9.95 21.27 11.38
CA ALA A 116 11.09 21.74 10.60
C ALA A 116 11.18 21.05 9.23
N GLY A 117 11.05 19.71 9.21
CA GLY A 117 11.05 18.93 7.96
C GLY A 117 9.95 19.37 6.99
N ARG A 118 8.69 19.44 7.45
CA ARG A 118 7.56 19.90 6.62
C ARG A 118 7.74 21.33 6.11
N THR A 119 8.31 22.19 6.94
CA THR A 119 8.60 23.57 6.54
C THR A 119 9.66 23.59 5.44
N PHE A 120 10.72 22.81 5.60
CA PHE A 120 11.76 22.68 4.58
C PHE A 120 11.18 22.14 3.26
N ASP A 121 10.42 21.04 3.31
CA ASP A 121 9.82 20.41 2.13
C ASP A 121 8.90 21.41 1.39
N LYS A 122 8.06 22.14 2.12
CA LYS A 122 7.19 23.17 1.52
C LYS A 122 7.96 24.30 0.87
N LEU A 123 9.06 24.74 1.47
CA LEU A 123 9.92 25.80 0.89
C LEU A 123 10.72 25.31 -0.31
N ALA A 124 11.18 24.05 -0.28
CA ALA A 124 11.99 23.46 -1.34
C ALA A 124 11.15 23.07 -2.56
N PHE A 125 9.97 22.49 -2.35
CA PHE A 125 9.16 21.87 -3.41
C PHE A 125 7.85 22.61 -3.72
N GLY A 126 7.47 23.59 -2.91
CA GLY A 126 6.27 24.42 -3.17
C GLY A 126 4.99 23.60 -3.23
N ASP A 127 4.30 23.64 -4.37
CA ASP A 127 3.03 22.91 -4.59
C ASP A 127 3.24 21.53 -5.23
N HIS A 128 4.48 21.12 -5.47
CA HIS A 128 4.79 19.76 -5.86
C HIS A 128 4.37 18.79 -4.75
N PRO A 129 3.93 17.54 -5.04
CA PRO A 129 3.58 16.54 -4.03
C PRO A 129 4.63 16.38 -2.92
N TYR A 130 5.91 16.46 -3.23
CA TYR A 130 7.01 16.39 -2.26
C TYR A 130 7.00 17.52 -1.23
N GLY A 131 6.34 18.63 -1.51
CA GLY A 131 6.16 19.75 -0.58
C GLY A 131 5.12 19.50 0.52
N SER A 132 4.54 18.28 0.57
CA SER A 132 3.49 17.91 1.51
C SER A 132 3.74 16.52 2.13
N SER A 133 3.24 16.31 3.34
CA SER A 133 3.38 15.01 4.03
C SER A 133 2.65 13.89 3.30
N LEU A 134 3.28 12.72 3.19
CA LEU A 134 2.64 11.48 2.72
C LEU A 134 1.41 11.08 3.54
N ASN A 135 1.41 11.42 4.84
CA ASN A 135 0.26 11.17 5.73
C ASN A 135 -0.94 12.07 5.40
N GLY A 136 -0.76 13.09 4.54
CA GLY A 136 -1.75 14.10 4.29
C GLY A 136 -1.80 15.18 5.38
N THR A 137 -2.92 15.87 5.44
CA THR A 137 -3.27 16.83 6.48
C THR A 137 -4.50 16.37 7.25
N ARG A 138 -4.77 17.00 8.39
CA ARG A 138 -5.98 16.73 9.16
C ARG A 138 -7.26 16.91 8.30
N GLU A 139 -7.27 17.96 7.47
CA GLU A 139 -8.40 18.26 6.58
C GLU A 139 -8.54 17.23 5.48
N SER A 140 -7.43 16.94 4.75
CA SER A 140 -7.49 16.01 3.62
C SER A 140 -7.87 14.61 4.09
N VAL A 141 -7.22 14.07 5.13
CA VAL A 141 -7.49 12.72 5.65
C VAL A 141 -8.91 12.63 6.22
N SER A 142 -9.39 13.65 6.95
CA SER A 142 -10.77 13.65 7.47
C SER A 142 -11.81 13.57 6.36
N ALA A 143 -11.54 14.17 5.21
CA ALA A 143 -12.44 14.22 4.05
C ALA A 143 -12.34 12.98 3.14
N LEU A 144 -11.38 12.06 3.36
CA LEU A 144 -11.27 10.83 2.55
C LEU A 144 -12.48 9.93 2.75
N THR A 145 -12.97 9.40 1.66
CA THR A 145 -14.07 8.44 1.60
C THR A 145 -13.55 7.06 1.17
N ARG A 146 -14.38 6.04 1.27
CA ARG A 146 -14.06 4.71 0.72
C ARG A 146 -13.77 4.77 -0.78
N ASP A 147 -14.51 5.59 -1.53
CA ASP A 147 -14.31 5.74 -2.98
C ASP A 147 -12.96 6.36 -3.31
N ASP A 148 -12.48 7.30 -2.49
CA ASP A 148 -11.12 7.87 -2.64
C ASP A 148 -10.04 6.80 -2.43
N ILE A 149 -10.24 5.88 -1.48
CA ILE A 149 -9.32 4.78 -1.18
C ILE A 149 -9.30 3.77 -2.33
N VAL A 150 -10.48 3.42 -2.86
CA VAL A 150 -10.61 2.54 -4.04
C VAL A 150 -9.94 3.17 -5.26
N ALA A 151 -10.13 4.47 -5.47
CA ALA A 151 -9.50 5.20 -6.55
C ALA A 151 -7.96 5.23 -6.42
N ALA A 152 -7.43 5.42 -5.21
CA ALA A 152 -5.98 5.36 -4.94
C ALA A 152 -5.43 3.96 -5.21
N HIS A 153 -6.14 2.91 -4.82
CA HIS A 153 -5.78 1.53 -5.11
C HIS A 153 -5.68 1.27 -6.62
N GLN A 154 -6.71 1.64 -7.39
CA GLN A 154 -6.75 1.46 -8.85
C GLN A 154 -5.70 2.33 -9.56
N ALA A 155 -5.33 3.47 -9.00
CA ALA A 155 -4.30 4.33 -9.56
C ALA A 155 -2.90 3.69 -9.47
N VAL A 156 -2.60 2.98 -8.39
CA VAL A 156 -1.29 2.42 -8.10
C VAL A 156 -1.13 0.98 -8.59
N PHE A 157 -2.05 0.10 -8.24
CA PHE A 157 -1.93 -1.33 -8.50
C PHE A 157 -2.32 -1.67 -9.94
N ALA A 158 -1.32 -1.62 -10.84
CA ALA A 158 -1.47 -1.97 -12.25
C ALA A 158 -0.21 -2.65 -12.79
N ARG A 159 -0.38 -3.49 -13.82
CA ARG A 159 0.71 -4.32 -14.37
C ARG A 159 1.75 -3.54 -15.14
N ASP A 160 1.39 -2.37 -15.73
CA ASP A 160 2.28 -1.52 -16.52
C ASP A 160 3.39 -0.83 -15.71
N ARG A 161 3.34 -0.91 -14.38
CA ARG A 161 4.19 -0.12 -13.49
C ARG A 161 4.85 -0.90 -12.37
N VAL A 162 4.78 -2.23 -12.38
CA VAL A 162 5.37 -3.07 -11.34
C VAL A 162 6.77 -3.55 -11.73
N PHE A 163 7.70 -3.46 -10.79
CA PHE A 163 9.03 -4.08 -10.81
C PHE A 163 9.07 -5.16 -9.75
N ILE A 164 9.59 -6.32 -10.10
CA ILE A 164 9.55 -7.50 -9.25
C ILE A 164 10.96 -8.02 -9.05
N SER A 165 11.28 -8.34 -7.80
CA SER A 165 12.50 -9.04 -7.42
C SER A 165 12.13 -10.24 -6.56
N ALA A 166 12.74 -11.38 -6.83
CA ALA A 166 12.58 -12.60 -6.04
C ALA A 166 13.93 -13.21 -5.70
N VAL A 167 14.05 -13.78 -4.51
CA VAL A 167 15.22 -14.50 -4.08
C VAL A 167 14.81 -15.66 -3.17
N GLY A 168 15.43 -16.81 -3.37
CA GLY A 168 15.20 -18.00 -2.56
C GLY A 168 15.10 -19.27 -3.39
N ASP A 169 14.47 -20.27 -2.82
CA ASP A 169 14.30 -21.59 -3.38
C ASP A 169 13.05 -21.63 -4.28
N ILE A 170 13.20 -21.08 -5.47
CA ILE A 170 12.16 -21.00 -6.51
C ILE A 170 12.83 -20.94 -7.89
N SER A 171 12.34 -21.71 -8.84
CA SER A 171 12.77 -21.64 -10.23
C SER A 171 12.13 -20.47 -10.97
N ALA A 172 12.67 -20.11 -12.13
CA ALA A 172 12.11 -19.06 -12.97
C ALA A 172 10.71 -19.41 -13.50
N GLU A 173 10.47 -20.68 -13.82
CA GLU A 173 9.18 -21.18 -14.31
C GLU A 173 8.11 -21.16 -13.21
N GLU A 174 8.46 -21.59 -12.00
CA GLU A 174 7.57 -21.51 -10.85
C GLU A 174 7.24 -20.06 -10.50
N LEU A 175 8.24 -19.18 -10.47
CA LEU A 175 8.04 -17.76 -10.24
C LEU A 175 7.11 -17.13 -11.27
N ALA A 176 7.28 -17.44 -12.57
CA ALA A 176 6.42 -16.91 -13.63
C ALA A 176 4.96 -17.30 -13.41
N THR A 177 4.67 -18.58 -13.16
CA THR A 177 3.34 -19.08 -12.88
C THR A 177 2.71 -18.41 -11.66
N LEU A 178 3.50 -18.23 -10.63
CA LEU A 178 3.09 -17.60 -9.38
C LEU A 178 2.76 -16.12 -9.56
N LEU A 179 3.56 -15.40 -10.34
CA LEU A 179 3.32 -13.99 -10.65
C LEU A 179 2.11 -13.78 -11.55
N ASP A 180 1.88 -14.66 -12.52
CA ASP A 180 0.68 -14.64 -13.36
C ASP A 180 -0.58 -14.81 -12.50
N THR A 181 -0.55 -15.70 -11.51
CA THR A 181 -1.64 -15.89 -10.56
C THR A 181 -1.82 -14.68 -9.64
N LEU A 182 -0.73 -14.12 -9.13
CA LEU A 182 -0.76 -13.00 -8.19
C LEU A 182 -1.27 -11.71 -8.83
N LEU A 183 -0.81 -11.41 -10.05
CA LEU A 183 -0.99 -10.09 -10.68
C LEU A 183 -1.95 -10.10 -11.87
N GLY A 184 -2.37 -11.29 -12.33
CA GLY A 184 -3.15 -11.44 -13.57
C GLY A 184 -4.45 -10.65 -13.59
N ASP A 185 -5.11 -10.49 -12.45
CA ASP A 185 -6.38 -9.77 -12.32
C ASP A 185 -6.20 -8.26 -12.04
N LEU A 186 -4.97 -7.78 -11.89
CA LEU A 186 -4.73 -6.35 -11.82
C LEU A 186 -4.98 -5.69 -13.19
N PRO A 187 -5.44 -4.42 -13.21
CA PRO A 187 -5.55 -3.64 -14.43
C PRO A 187 -4.26 -3.64 -15.25
N GLU A 188 -4.37 -3.63 -16.58
CA GLU A 188 -3.19 -3.48 -17.43
C GLU A 188 -2.48 -2.15 -17.23
N THR A 189 -3.25 -1.08 -17.05
CA THR A 189 -2.76 0.30 -16.98
C THR A 189 -3.33 0.99 -15.76
N GLY A 190 -2.47 1.64 -14.99
CA GLY A 190 -2.87 2.47 -13.85
C GLY A 190 -3.04 3.95 -14.24
N ALA A 191 -3.21 4.84 -13.26
CA ALA A 191 -3.31 6.26 -13.48
C ALA A 191 -2.04 6.83 -14.17
N PRO A 192 -2.13 7.88 -14.99
CA PRO A 192 -0.95 8.54 -15.54
C PRO A 192 0.03 8.93 -14.43
N LEU A 193 1.32 8.63 -14.64
CA LEU A 193 2.36 9.08 -13.71
C LEU A 193 2.60 10.57 -13.91
N PRO A 194 2.87 11.33 -12.83
CA PRO A 194 3.29 12.73 -12.95
C PRO A 194 4.61 12.83 -13.73
N ASP A 195 4.78 13.94 -14.46
CA ASP A 195 6.01 14.26 -15.20
C ASP A 195 7.19 14.59 -14.28
#